data_3ee790b926b9b1c72cbc4b78eb90d2df
#
_entry.id   3ee790b926b9b1c72cbc4b78eb90d2df
#
_cell.length_a   1.000
_cell.length_b   1.000
_cell.length_c   1.000
_cell.angle_alpha   90.00
_cell.angle_beta   90.00
_cell.angle_gamma   90.00
#
_symmetry.space_group_name_H-M   'P 1'
#
loop_
_entity.id
_entity.type
_entity.pdbx_description
1 polymer ?
#
loop_
_entity_poly.entity_id
_entity_poly.type
_entity_poly.pdbx_seq_one_letter_code
_entity_poly.pdbx_strand_id
1 'polypeptide(L)'
;MVVEPEEAAQFSAIADALLINIGTLFQQRAAAMLAAIAAARTAGTPWVLDPVGVGALDYRSHFARHLLTLQPAAVRGNASEILALAGIAPAGRGVDSGDDSLQALPAARALAKDCGAVVAVTGAVDVITDGIRVWQVDDGHPLMTRVTGTGCALSAVVAACTALPGERLDNVAGACRLMARAGRLTAAWVAGPGSFSSGMLDELYRLCAEDVQ
;
A
#
# COMPACT_ATOMS: atom_id res chain seq x y z
N MET A 1 11.55 3.69 -12.94
CA MET A 1 10.10 3.41 -12.98
C MET A 1 9.70 3.34 -14.45
N VAL A 2 9.10 2.24 -14.87
CA VAL A 2 8.74 1.98 -16.27
C VAL A 2 7.32 2.49 -16.51
N VAL A 3 7.14 3.38 -17.48
CA VAL A 3 5.86 4.07 -17.75
C VAL A 3 5.33 3.91 -19.16
N GLU A 4 6.17 3.43 -20.10
CA GLU A 4 5.73 3.05 -21.43
C GLU A 4 4.94 1.73 -21.34
N PRO A 5 3.73 1.62 -21.94
CA PRO A 5 2.90 0.43 -21.81
C PRO A 5 3.58 -0.87 -22.23
N GLU A 6 4.35 -0.84 -23.30
CA GLU A 6 5.06 -2.01 -23.83
C GLU A 6 6.18 -2.46 -22.89
N GLU A 7 7.00 -1.54 -22.40
CA GLU A 7 8.06 -1.82 -21.42
C GLU A 7 7.49 -2.23 -20.06
N ALA A 8 6.41 -1.58 -19.64
CA ALA A 8 5.74 -1.88 -18.36
C ALA A 8 5.21 -3.33 -18.36
N ALA A 9 4.65 -3.80 -19.46
CA ALA A 9 4.20 -5.18 -19.61
C ALA A 9 5.38 -6.16 -19.55
N GLN A 10 6.46 -5.90 -20.29
CA GLN A 10 7.65 -6.76 -20.32
C GLN A 10 8.30 -6.84 -18.94
N PHE A 11 8.47 -5.69 -18.27
CA PHE A 11 9.11 -5.65 -16.96
C PHE A 11 8.28 -6.33 -15.89
N SER A 12 6.95 -6.16 -15.93
CA SER A 12 6.06 -6.81 -14.96
C SER A 12 6.03 -8.33 -15.04
N ALA A 13 6.30 -8.88 -16.23
CA ALA A 13 6.36 -10.32 -16.45
C ALA A 13 7.60 -10.99 -15.84
N ILE A 14 8.67 -10.23 -15.58
CA ILE A 14 9.93 -10.72 -15.00
C ILE A 14 10.17 -10.25 -13.56
N ALA A 15 9.26 -9.43 -13.03
CA ALA A 15 9.35 -8.93 -11.66
C ALA A 15 8.76 -9.94 -10.67
N ASP A 16 9.28 -9.97 -9.43
CA ASP A 16 8.75 -10.81 -8.36
C ASP A 16 7.42 -10.27 -7.80
N ALA A 17 7.21 -8.95 -7.86
CA ALA A 17 5.98 -8.28 -7.46
C ALA A 17 5.78 -6.96 -8.23
N LEU A 18 4.53 -6.49 -8.30
CA LEU A 18 4.17 -5.25 -8.98
C LEU A 18 3.42 -4.32 -8.03
N LEU A 19 3.86 -3.06 -7.93
CA LEU A 19 3.10 -1.99 -7.29
C LEU A 19 2.41 -1.10 -8.33
N ILE A 20 1.12 -0.92 -8.20
CA ILE A 20 0.32 0.05 -8.94
C ILE A 20 -0.07 1.19 -7.98
N ASN A 21 0.64 2.31 -8.10
CA ASN A 21 0.35 3.54 -7.35
C ASN A 21 -0.25 4.59 -8.28
N ILE A 22 -1.48 5.03 -8.00
CA ILE A 22 -2.23 5.97 -8.85
C ILE A 22 -2.05 7.45 -8.48
N GLY A 23 -1.02 7.77 -7.69
CA GLY A 23 -0.77 9.12 -7.17
C GLY A 23 -0.56 10.20 -8.24
N THR A 24 -0.03 9.84 -9.40
CA THR A 24 0.20 10.73 -10.57
C THR A 24 -0.47 10.16 -11.82
N LEU A 25 -1.77 9.89 -11.73
CA LEU A 25 -2.54 9.25 -12.81
C LEU A 25 -2.84 10.22 -13.96
N PHE A 26 -2.57 9.78 -15.20
CA PHE A 26 -3.00 10.36 -16.46
C PHE A 26 -3.21 9.23 -17.49
N GLN A 27 -3.83 9.52 -18.63
CA GLN A 27 -4.31 8.49 -19.56
C GLN A 27 -3.23 7.49 -20.02
N GLN A 28 -2.05 7.97 -20.43
CA GLN A 28 -0.96 7.11 -20.87
C GLN A 28 -0.45 6.23 -19.73
N ARG A 29 -0.35 6.79 -18.51
CA ARG A 29 0.05 6.02 -17.33
C ARG A 29 -1.00 4.99 -16.94
N ALA A 30 -2.29 5.30 -17.08
CA ALA A 30 -3.36 4.32 -16.87
C ALA A 30 -3.25 3.15 -17.85
N ALA A 31 -2.96 3.42 -19.12
CA ALA A 31 -2.71 2.37 -20.12
C ALA A 31 -1.51 1.49 -19.77
N ALA A 32 -0.39 2.09 -19.33
CA ALA A 32 0.79 1.36 -18.86
C ALA A 32 0.50 0.48 -17.65
N MET A 33 -0.29 0.99 -16.68
CA MET A 33 -0.70 0.23 -15.50
C MET A 33 -1.55 -0.99 -15.88
N LEU A 34 -2.51 -0.83 -16.80
CA LEU A 34 -3.34 -1.94 -17.27
C LEU A 34 -2.52 -2.99 -18.03
N ALA A 35 -1.58 -2.57 -18.86
CA ALA A 35 -0.67 -3.48 -19.57
C ALA A 35 0.23 -4.24 -18.59
N ALA A 36 0.77 -3.55 -17.58
CA ALA A 36 1.57 -4.16 -16.52
C ALA A 36 0.78 -5.20 -15.71
N ILE A 37 -0.46 -4.87 -15.29
CA ILE A 37 -1.33 -5.81 -14.56
C ILE A 37 -1.66 -7.03 -15.42
N ALA A 38 -1.99 -6.85 -16.69
CA ALA A 38 -2.29 -7.96 -17.59
C ALA A 38 -1.10 -8.93 -17.72
N ALA A 39 0.11 -8.40 -17.89
CA ALA A 39 1.34 -9.19 -17.97
C ALA A 39 1.65 -9.88 -16.63
N ALA A 40 1.56 -9.17 -15.51
CA ALA A 40 1.77 -9.72 -14.17
C ALA A 40 0.82 -10.89 -13.88
N ARG A 41 -0.48 -10.73 -14.20
CA ARG A 41 -1.47 -11.80 -14.03
C ARG A 41 -1.16 -13.04 -14.89
N THR A 42 -0.69 -12.85 -16.11
CA THR A 42 -0.27 -13.96 -17.00
C THR A 42 0.95 -14.68 -16.45
N ALA A 43 1.89 -13.94 -15.86
CA ALA A 43 3.12 -14.49 -15.27
C ALA A 43 2.90 -15.08 -13.87
N GLY A 44 1.76 -14.84 -13.23
CA GLY A 44 1.51 -15.22 -11.83
C GLY A 44 2.17 -14.28 -10.82
N THR A 45 2.66 -13.13 -11.26
CA THR A 45 3.28 -12.10 -10.42
C THR A 45 2.21 -11.41 -9.56
N PRO A 46 2.33 -11.39 -8.22
CA PRO A 46 1.40 -10.68 -7.37
C PRO A 46 1.50 -9.17 -7.59
N TRP A 47 0.37 -8.48 -7.52
CA TRP A 47 0.36 -7.02 -7.63
C TRP A 47 -0.46 -6.36 -6.53
N VAL A 48 -0.05 -5.16 -6.15
CA VAL A 48 -0.62 -4.37 -5.04
C VAL A 48 -1.14 -3.05 -5.57
N LEU A 49 -2.31 -2.63 -5.07
CA LEU A 49 -2.91 -1.33 -5.36
C LEU A 49 -2.66 -0.35 -4.21
N ASP A 50 -2.11 0.81 -4.56
CA ASP A 50 -2.04 2.00 -3.71
C ASP A 50 -2.98 3.08 -4.29
N PRO A 51 -4.21 3.25 -3.72
CA PRO A 51 -5.29 4.05 -4.30
C PRO A 51 -5.18 5.53 -3.91
N VAL A 52 -4.02 6.14 -4.06
CA VAL A 52 -3.73 7.51 -3.62
C VAL A 52 -4.74 8.52 -4.13
N GLY A 53 -5.45 9.18 -3.20
CA GLY A 53 -6.38 10.27 -3.48
C GLY A 53 -7.75 9.82 -4.00
N VAL A 54 -8.08 8.56 -3.84
CA VAL A 54 -9.43 8.03 -4.10
C VAL A 54 -10.43 8.65 -3.11
N GLY A 55 -11.63 8.92 -3.61
CA GLY A 55 -12.67 9.63 -2.86
C GLY A 55 -12.66 11.14 -3.10
N ALA A 56 -11.49 11.76 -3.19
CA ALA A 56 -11.37 13.18 -3.47
C ALA A 56 -11.40 13.53 -4.97
N LEU A 57 -11.00 12.59 -5.84
CA LEU A 57 -10.85 12.80 -7.28
C LEU A 57 -11.58 11.69 -8.07
N ASP A 58 -12.57 12.08 -8.85
CA ASP A 58 -13.46 11.15 -9.57
C ASP A 58 -12.70 10.23 -10.54
N TYR A 59 -11.78 10.78 -11.34
CA TYR A 59 -11.02 10.00 -12.31
C TYR A 59 -10.21 8.88 -11.63
N ARG A 60 -9.54 9.19 -10.51
CA ARG A 60 -8.81 8.19 -9.71
C ARG A 60 -9.75 7.17 -9.09
N SER A 61 -10.90 7.64 -8.56
CA SER A 61 -11.90 6.78 -7.92
C SER A 61 -12.49 5.77 -8.88
N HIS A 62 -12.84 6.21 -10.10
CA HIS A 62 -13.34 5.30 -11.14
C HIS A 62 -12.27 4.30 -11.59
N PHE A 63 -11.04 4.77 -11.81
CA PHE A 63 -9.95 3.90 -12.24
C PHE A 63 -9.60 2.87 -11.15
N ALA A 64 -9.49 3.28 -9.89
CA ALA A 64 -9.21 2.36 -8.78
C ALA A 64 -10.29 1.28 -8.62
N ARG A 65 -11.59 1.63 -8.75
CA ARG A 65 -12.67 0.63 -8.73
C ARG A 65 -12.55 -0.36 -9.88
N HIS A 66 -12.18 0.11 -11.07
CA HIS A 66 -11.88 -0.80 -12.19
C HIS A 66 -10.71 -1.72 -11.86
N LEU A 67 -9.62 -1.20 -11.26
CA LEU A 67 -8.47 -2.01 -10.88
C LEU A 67 -8.81 -3.10 -9.85
N LEU A 68 -9.73 -2.86 -8.92
CA LEU A 68 -10.19 -3.89 -7.97
C LEU A 68 -10.80 -5.11 -8.68
N THR A 69 -11.48 -4.94 -9.81
CA THR A 69 -12.02 -6.07 -10.59
C THR A 69 -10.94 -6.95 -11.20
N LEU A 70 -9.70 -6.48 -11.23
CA LEU A 70 -8.53 -7.22 -11.72
C LEU A 70 -7.81 -8.02 -10.62
N GLN A 71 -8.39 -8.08 -9.42
CA GLN A 71 -7.97 -8.94 -8.31
C GLN A 71 -6.53 -8.68 -7.82
N PRO A 72 -6.24 -7.52 -7.19
CA PRO A 72 -4.96 -7.27 -6.55
C PRO A 72 -4.67 -8.30 -5.45
N ALA A 73 -3.41 -8.63 -5.23
CA ALA A 73 -2.98 -9.45 -4.10
C ALA A 73 -3.20 -8.71 -2.78
N ALA A 74 -2.93 -7.40 -2.77
CA ALA A 74 -3.24 -6.54 -1.63
C ALA A 74 -3.67 -5.14 -2.08
N VAL A 75 -4.40 -4.45 -1.21
CA VAL A 75 -4.73 -3.03 -1.31
C VAL A 75 -4.22 -2.34 -0.06
N ARG A 76 -3.42 -1.29 -0.19
CA ARG A 76 -2.97 -0.49 0.95
C ARG A 76 -3.42 0.95 0.78
N GLY A 77 -4.17 1.47 1.73
CA GLY A 77 -4.64 2.86 1.73
C GLY A 77 -4.83 3.39 3.16
N ASN A 78 -5.06 4.70 3.29
CA ASN A 78 -5.53 5.26 4.55
C ASN A 78 -7.04 4.98 4.74
N ALA A 79 -7.58 5.32 5.92
CA ALA A 79 -8.99 5.04 6.24
C ALA A 79 -9.95 5.68 5.21
N SER A 80 -9.73 6.93 4.81
CA SER A 80 -10.61 7.62 3.86
C SER A 80 -10.58 7.01 2.46
N GLU A 81 -9.40 6.57 1.99
CA GLU A 81 -9.24 5.90 0.70
C GLU A 81 -9.96 4.55 0.68
N ILE A 82 -9.83 3.76 1.75
CA ILE A 82 -10.48 2.45 1.87
C ILE A 82 -12.00 2.60 1.99
N LEU A 83 -12.50 3.55 2.79
CA LEU A 83 -13.94 3.86 2.86
C LEU A 83 -14.49 4.25 1.48
N ALA A 84 -13.80 5.13 0.76
CA ALA A 84 -14.21 5.56 -0.56
C ALA A 84 -14.21 4.44 -1.61
N LEU A 85 -13.24 3.51 -1.55
CA LEU A 85 -13.22 2.30 -2.38
C LEU A 85 -14.41 1.38 -2.08
N ALA A 86 -14.79 1.25 -0.81
CA ALA A 86 -15.95 0.48 -0.38
C ALA A 86 -17.30 1.18 -0.67
N GLY A 87 -17.28 2.37 -1.30
CA GLY A 87 -18.48 3.13 -1.62
C GLY A 87 -19.09 3.89 -0.44
N ILE A 88 -18.36 4.03 0.65
CA ILE A 88 -18.77 4.77 1.85
C ILE A 88 -18.18 6.17 1.77
N ALA A 89 -19.02 7.20 1.95
CA ALA A 89 -18.53 8.58 1.95
C ALA A 89 -17.64 8.82 3.18
N PRO A 90 -16.38 9.31 2.99
CA PRO A 90 -15.51 9.62 4.12
C PRO A 90 -16.08 10.81 4.93
N ALA A 91 -15.83 10.79 6.25
CA ALA A 91 -16.33 11.82 7.17
C ALA A 91 -15.59 13.16 7.06
N GLY A 92 -14.52 13.28 6.24
CA GLY A 92 -13.68 14.47 6.13
C GLY A 92 -13.24 14.81 4.70
N ARG A 93 -12.57 15.97 4.55
CA ARG A 93 -12.01 16.43 3.28
C ARG A 93 -10.52 16.11 3.21
N GLY A 94 -10.11 15.25 2.26
CA GLY A 94 -8.70 15.08 1.89
C GLY A 94 -7.95 13.94 2.60
N VAL A 95 -6.63 13.91 2.40
CA VAL A 95 -5.72 12.81 2.79
C VAL A 95 -5.48 12.74 4.31
N ASP A 96 -5.73 13.84 5.03
CA ASP A 96 -5.64 13.95 6.50
C ASP A 96 -7.03 13.82 7.14
N SER A 97 -7.80 12.83 6.72
CA SER A 97 -9.09 12.57 7.34
C SER A 97 -8.89 12.09 8.78
N GLY A 98 -9.68 12.66 9.70
CA GLY A 98 -9.74 12.18 11.08
C GLY A 98 -10.39 10.81 11.24
N ASP A 99 -10.58 10.08 10.13
CA ASP A 99 -11.11 8.73 10.14
C ASP A 99 -10.05 7.78 10.71
N ASP A 100 -10.41 7.08 11.77
CA ASP A 100 -9.57 6.07 12.39
C ASP A 100 -9.55 4.80 11.51
N SER A 101 -8.37 4.21 11.37
CA SER A 101 -8.20 2.93 10.67
C SER A 101 -9.07 1.81 11.25
N LEU A 102 -9.30 1.82 12.57
CA LEU A 102 -10.20 0.88 13.24
C LEU A 102 -11.66 1.07 12.83
N GLN A 103 -12.10 2.31 12.60
CA GLN A 103 -13.46 2.60 12.12
C GLN A 103 -13.65 2.15 10.66
N ALA A 104 -12.59 2.10 9.86
CA ALA A 104 -12.63 1.60 8.50
C ALA A 104 -12.58 0.06 8.40
N LEU A 105 -12.37 -0.69 9.50
CA LEU A 105 -12.26 -2.15 9.48
C LEU A 105 -13.48 -2.86 8.86
N PRO A 106 -14.74 -2.49 9.12
CA PRO A 106 -15.88 -3.12 8.46
C PRO A 106 -15.84 -2.97 6.93
N ALA A 107 -15.47 -1.78 6.43
CA ALA A 107 -15.30 -1.49 5.01
C ALA A 107 -14.14 -2.29 4.41
N ALA A 108 -13.00 -2.35 5.11
CA ALA A 108 -11.83 -3.12 4.70
C ALA A 108 -12.15 -4.63 4.58
N ARG A 109 -12.92 -5.18 5.53
CA ARG A 109 -13.38 -6.58 5.48
C ARG A 109 -14.31 -6.85 4.29
N ALA A 110 -15.24 -5.94 4.02
CA ALA A 110 -16.12 -6.07 2.86
C ALA A 110 -15.31 -6.03 1.57
N LEU A 111 -14.44 -5.04 1.42
CA LEU A 111 -13.57 -4.88 0.26
C LEU A 111 -12.67 -6.10 0.03
N ALA A 112 -12.07 -6.64 1.09
CA ALA A 112 -11.23 -7.83 1.03
C ALA A 112 -12.01 -9.06 0.52
N LYS A 113 -13.25 -9.27 1.00
CA LYS A 113 -14.12 -10.35 0.52
C LYS A 113 -14.53 -10.18 -0.94
N ASP A 114 -14.82 -8.94 -1.36
CA ASP A 114 -15.32 -8.65 -2.69
C ASP A 114 -14.24 -8.83 -3.77
N CYS A 115 -12.99 -8.40 -3.50
CA CYS A 115 -11.90 -8.47 -4.47
C CYS A 115 -10.88 -9.61 -4.22
N GLY A 116 -10.99 -10.34 -3.10
CA GLY A 116 -10.06 -11.42 -2.75
C GLY A 116 -8.68 -10.95 -2.31
N ALA A 117 -8.51 -9.65 -2.02
CA ALA A 117 -7.24 -9.05 -1.62
C ALA A 117 -7.06 -9.05 -0.10
N VAL A 118 -5.82 -8.97 0.37
CA VAL A 118 -5.53 -8.46 1.70
C VAL A 118 -5.63 -6.94 1.69
N VAL A 119 -6.39 -6.36 2.62
CA VAL A 119 -6.57 -4.91 2.75
C VAL A 119 -5.82 -4.41 3.98
N ALA A 120 -4.87 -3.50 3.77
CA ALA A 120 -4.12 -2.81 4.83
C ALA A 120 -4.61 -1.36 4.92
N VAL A 121 -5.29 -1.04 6.01
CA VAL A 121 -5.72 0.32 6.37
C VAL A 121 -4.67 0.93 7.27
N THR A 122 -4.00 1.98 6.81
CA THR A 122 -2.93 2.61 7.58
C THR A 122 -3.40 3.84 8.33
N GLY A 123 -2.88 4.01 9.54
CA GLY A 123 -3.23 5.09 10.45
C GLY A 123 -2.29 5.18 11.65
N ALA A 124 -2.78 5.65 12.79
CA ALA A 124 -2.04 5.59 14.04
C ALA A 124 -1.82 4.14 14.50
N VAL A 125 -2.81 3.29 14.25
CA VAL A 125 -2.72 1.82 14.33
C VAL A 125 -3.04 1.29 12.95
N ASP A 126 -2.16 0.51 12.33
CA ASP A 126 -2.47 -0.12 11.06
C ASP A 126 -3.36 -1.35 11.29
N VAL A 127 -4.37 -1.52 10.43
CA VAL A 127 -5.31 -2.65 10.49
C VAL A 127 -5.26 -3.43 9.18
N ILE A 128 -4.93 -4.71 9.24
CA ILE A 128 -4.72 -5.55 8.06
C ILE A 128 -5.71 -6.74 8.11
N THR A 129 -6.44 -6.98 7.03
CA THR A 129 -7.46 -8.04 6.98
C THR A 129 -7.53 -8.75 5.62
N ASP A 130 -7.86 -10.04 5.65
CA ASP A 130 -8.24 -10.85 4.49
C ASP A 130 -9.77 -10.98 4.35
N GLY A 131 -10.52 -10.19 5.14
CA GLY A 131 -11.98 -10.26 5.24
C GLY A 131 -12.49 -11.14 6.39
N ILE A 132 -11.65 -12.02 6.93
CA ILE A 132 -11.95 -12.95 8.05
C ILE A 132 -11.05 -12.61 9.24
N ARG A 133 -9.76 -12.82 9.09
CA ARG A 133 -8.72 -12.55 10.09
C ARG A 133 -8.33 -11.07 10.10
N VAL A 134 -7.80 -10.60 11.22
CA VAL A 134 -7.33 -9.22 11.39
C VAL A 134 -6.01 -9.22 12.14
N TRP A 135 -5.05 -8.47 11.62
CA TRP A 135 -3.86 -8.05 12.34
C TRP A 135 -3.93 -6.56 12.67
N GLN A 136 -3.35 -6.17 13.78
CA GLN A 136 -3.14 -4.78 14.16
C GLN A 136 -1.65 -4.54 14.38
N VAL A 137 -1.16 -3.40 13.93
CA VAL A 137 0.21 -2.94 14.16
C VAL A 137 0.11 -1.59 14.85
N ASP A 138 0.39 -1.59 16.15
CA ASP A 138 0.42 -0.41 17.01
C ASP A 138 1.89 -0.05 17.28
N ASP A 139 2.54 0.53 16.28
CA ASP A 139 3.93 0.98 16.33
C ASP A 139 4.12 2.13 15.30
N GLY A 140 5.29 2.72 15.26
CA GLY A 140 5.62 3.82 14.35
C GLY A 140 5.90 5.12 15.11
N HIS A 141 5.90 6.23 14.38
CA HIS A 141 6.15 7.54 14.98
C HIS A 141 5.45 8.66 14.18
N PRO A 142 4.97 9.75 14.83
CA PRO A 142 4.31 10.85 14.14
C PRO A 142 5.14 11.54 13.04
N LEU A 143 6.47 11.48 13.09
CA LEU A 143 7.33 11.99 11.99
C LEU A 143 7.06 11.29 10.65
N MET A 144 6.54 10.07 10.63
CA MET A 144 6.15 9.37 9.41
C MET A 144 5.10 10.14 8.61
N THR A 145 4.21 10.87 9.28
CA THR A 145 3.18 11.71 8.63
C THR A 145 3.74 13.03 8.11
N ARG A 146 4.96 13.41 8.53
CA ARG A 146 5.62 14.67 8.13
C ARG A 146 6.52 14.51 6.90
N VAL A 147 6.70 13.28 6.41
CA VAL A 147 7.50 12.97 5.23
C VAL A 147 6.60 12.46 4.13
N THR A 148 6.47 13.26 3.08
CA THR A 148 5.71 12.89 1.88
C THR A 148 6.30 11.64 1.23
N GLY A 149 5.45 10.69 0.90
CA GLY A 149 5.86 9.46 0.24
C GLY A 149 6.08 8.26 1.19
N THR A 150 6.06 8.45 2.52
CA THR A 150 6.19 7.34 3.49
C THR A 150 5.12 6.26 3.25
N GLY A 151 3.88 6.66 2.98
CA GLY A 151 2.82 5.70 2.62
C GLY A 151 3.11 4.96 1.31
N CYS A 152 3.54 5.66 0.27
CA CYS A 152 3.90 5.02 -1.02
C CYS A 152 5.11 4.08 -0.86
N ALA A 153 6.07 4.41 0.00
CA ALA A 153 7.18 3.53 0.34
C ALA A 153 6.69 2.25 1.04
N LEU A 154 5.76 2.37 2.01
CA LEU A 154 5.12 1.20 2.62
C LEU A 154 4.42 0.34 1.56
N SER A 155 3.71 0.93 0.60
CA SER A 155 3.07 0.16 -0.48
C SER A 155 4.08 -0.62 -1.32
N ALA A 156 5.29 -0.10 -1.51
CA ALA A 156 6.38 -0.82 -2.19
C ALA A 156 6.90 -2.00 -1.34
N VAL A 157 7.05 -1.81 -0.02
CA VAL A 157 7.42 -2.89 0.91
C VAL A 157 6.33 -3.96 0.96
N VAL A 158 5.06 -3.56 1.01
CA VAL A 158 3.91 -4.50 0.93
C VAL A 158 3.98 -5.31 -0.37
N ALA A 159 4.23 -4.67 -1.51
CA ALA A 159 4.35 -5.38 -2.78
C ALA A 159 5.48 -6.42 -2.75
N ALA A 160 6.67 -6.04 -2.29
CA ALA A 160 7.80 -6.96 -2.15
C ALA A 160 7.45 -8.15 -1.24
N CYS A 161 6.78 -7.91 -0.10
CA CYS A 161 6.40 -8.96 0.84
C CYS A 161 5.30 -9.90 0.28
N THR A 162 4.49 -9.47 -0.71
CA THR A 162 3.51 -10.39 -1.35
C THR A 162 4.16 -11.47 -2.19
N ALA A 163 5.43 -11.33 -2.58
CA ALA A 163 6.20 -12.35 -3.28
C ALA A 163 6.81 -13.40 -2.34
N LEU A 164 6.82 -13.16 -1.04
CA LEU A 164 7.37 -14.10 -0.07
C LEU A 164 6.47 -15.34 0.09
N PRO A 165 7.06 -16.51 0.38
CA PRO A 165 6.28 -17.71 0.70
C PRO A 165 5.46 -17.52 1.98
N GLY A 166 4.40 -18.33 2.14
CA GLY A 166 3.53 -18.32 3.33
C GLY A 166 2.21 -17.60 3.12
N GLU A 167 1.56 -17.26 4.23
CA GLU A 167 0.24 -16.64 4.22
C GLU A 167 0.34 -15.16 3.85
N ARG A 168 -0.37 -14.76 2.80
CA ARG A 168 -0.35 -13.38 2.32
C ARG A 168 -0.72 -12.35 3.39
N LEU A 169 -1.69 -12.67 4.24
CA LEU A 169 -2.10 -11.79 5.34
C LEU A 169 -0.92 -11.51 6.29
N ASP A 170 -0.16 -12.54 6.64
CA ASP A 170 0.99 -12.43 7.55
C ASP A 170 2.14 -11.65 6.90
N ASN A 171 2.38 -11.86 5.60
CA ASN A 171 3.38 -11.13 4.83
C ASN A 171 3.06 -9.63 4.75
N VAL A 172 1.81 -9.26 4.49
CA VAL A 172 1.37 -7.84 4.46
C VAL A 172 1.43 -7.22 5.85
N ALA A 173 1.02 -7.94 6.90
CA ALA A 173 1.15 -7.46 8.28
C ALA A 173 2.61 -7.30 8.70
N GLY A 174 3.48 -8.21 8.26
CA GLY A 174 4.94 -8.11 8.42
C GLY A 174 5.53 -6.85 7.79
N ALA A 175 5.10 -6.52 6.57
CA ALA A 175 5.50 -5.30 5.87
C ALA A 175 5.12 -4.02 6.65
N CYS A 176 3.89 -3.96 7.16
CA CYS A 176 3.42 -2.85 8.00
C CYS A 176 4.25 -2.75 9.29
N ARG A 177 4.49 -3.89 9.96
CA ARG A 177 5.31 -3.94 11.19
C ARG A 177 6.75 -3.51 10.94
N LEU A 178 7.36 -3.97 9.86
CA LEU A 178 8.74 -3.60 9.48
C LEU A 178 8.84 -2.08 9.29
N MET A 179 7.92 -1.50 8.55
CA MET A 179 7.91 -0.08 8.26
C MET A 179 7.63 0.78 9.50
N ALA A 180 6.71 0.37 10.35
CA ALA A 180 6.40 1.04 11.62
C ALA A 180 7.60 0.99 12.58
N ARG A 181 8.23 -0.19 12.73
CA ARG A 181 9.45 -0.36 13.55
C ARG A 181 10.59 0.52 13.04
N ALA A 182 10.85 0.54 11.73
CA ALA A 182 11.86 1.43 11.14
C ALA A 182 11.57 2.90 11.46
N GLY A 183 10.32 3.33 11.35
CA GLY A 183 9.90 4.69 11.70
C GLY A 183 10.16 5.05 13.15
N ARG A 184 9.81 4.17 14.08
CA ARG A 184 10.06 4.38 15.51
C ARG A 184 11.55 4.44 15.82
N LEU A 185 12.34 3.51 15.29
CA LEU A 185 13.79 3.47 15.52
C LEU A 185 14.48 4.70 14.92
N THR A 186 14.13 5.10 13.72
CA THR A 186 14.66 6.32 13.08
C THR A 186 14.38 7.56 13.93
N ALA A 187 13.15 7.70 14.43
CA ALA A 187 12.74 8.87 15.21
C ALA A 187 13.56 9.07 16.49
N ALA A 188 14.18 8.02 17.03
CA ALA A 188 14.95 8.08 18.25
C ALA A 188 16.29 8.86 18.13
N TRP A 189 16.80 9.06 16.90
CA TRP A 189 18.11 9.66 16.69
C TRP A 189 18.17 10.79 15.66
N VAL A 190 17.07 11.05 14.91
CA VAL A 190 17.04 12.10 13.91
C VAL A 190 16.56 13.44 14.47
N ALA A 191 17.00 14.55 13.87
CA ALA A 191 16.64 15.89 14.30
C ALA A 191 15.27 16.37 13.77
N GLY A 192 14.74 15.77 12.70
CA GLY A 192 13.48 16.20 12.08
C GLY A 192 13.17 15.50 10.75
N PRO A 193 12.13 15.96 10.00
CA PRO A 193 11.62 15.26 8.82
C PRO A 193 12.67 15.03 7.72
N GLY A 194 13.60 15.95 7.52
CA GLY A 194 14.65 15.82 6.49
C GLY A 194 15.57 14.64 6.74
N SER A 195 16.16 14.55 7.93
CA SER A 195 17.01 13.42 8.34
C SER A 195 16.19 12.15 8.58
N PHE A 196 14.90 12.26 8.94
CA PHE A 196 14.01 11.12 9.07
C PHE A 196 13.84 10.38 7.75
N SER A 197 13.69 11.09 6.63
CA SER A 197 13.49 10.47 5.32
C SER A 197 14.67 9.56 4.92
N SER A 198 15.91 10.02 5.08
CA SER A 198 17.10 9.21 4.81
C SER A 198 17.33 8.14 5.89
N GLY A 199 17.09 8.47 7.16
CA GLY A 199 17.24 7.54 8.26
C GLY A 199 16.30 6.33 8.18
N MET A 200 15.10 6.51 7.63
CA MET A 200 14.17 5.40 7.37
C MET A 200 14.77 4.36 6.41
N LEU A 201 15.49 4.79 5.38
CA LEU A 201 16.15 3.86 4.46
C LEU A 201 17.28 3.10 5.14
N ASP A 202 18.06 3.78 5.98
CA ASP A 202 19.14 3.16 6.75
C ASP A 202 18.60 2.12 7.75
N GLU A 203 17.49 2.45 8.45
CA GLU A 203 16.87 1.50 9.39
C GLU A 203 16.22 0.32 8.68
N LEU A 204 15.56 0.52 7.55
CA LEU A 204 15.04 -0.59 6.75
C LEU A 204 16.17 -1.53 6.31
N TYR A 205 17.31 -0.97 5.86
CA TYR A 205 18.48 -1.77 5.50
C TYR A 205 19.00 -2.58 6.68
N ARG A 206 19.15 -1.97 7.87
CA ARG A 206 19.62 -2.65 9.07
C ARG A 206 18.71 -3.79 9.51
N LEU A 207 17.39 -3.52 9.55
CA LEU A 207 16.41 -4.52 9.96
C LEU A 207 16.38 -5.72 9.02
N CYS A 208 16.49 -5.51 7.71
CA CYS A 208 16.57 -6.61 6.75
C CYS A 208 17.91 -7.39 6.83
N ALA A 209 19.00 -6.76 7.26
CA ALA A 209 20.29 -7.42 7.39
C ALA A 209 20.43 -8.26 8.68
N GLU A 210 19.72 -7.91 9.76
CA GLU A 210 19.73 -8.65 11.02
C GLU A 210 19.12 -10.05 10.89
N ASP A 211 18.14 -10.25 10.00
CA ASP A 211 17.47 -11.54 9.79
C ASP A 211 18.25 -12.49 8.85
N VAL A 212 19.39 -12.07 8.30
CA VAL A 212 20.24 -12.85 7.36
C VAL A 212 21.47 -13.46 8.06
N GLN A 213 21.69 -13.18 9.34
CA GLN A 213 22.76 -13.78 10.17
C GLN A 213 22.19 -14.88 11.06
#